data_2214e4c8904cc817b359b05df582939f
#
_entry.id   2214e4c8904cc817b359b05df582939f
#
_cell.length_a   1.000
_cell.length_b   1.000
_cell.length_c   1.000
_cell.angle_alpha   90.00
_cell.angle_beta   90.00
_cell.angle_gamma   90.00
#
_symmetry.space_group_name_H-M   'P 1'
#
loop_
_entity.id
_entity.type
_entity.pdbx_description
1 polymer ?
#
loop_
_entity_poly.entity_id
_entity_poly.type
_entity_poly.pdbx_seq_one_letter_code
_entity_poly.pdbx_strand_id
1 'polypeptide(L)'
;MRDLNPRPFRCKRIALPTELTARSEYSNVFYSFTQLYDTTSMNLSKTIGIIMDGNRRFAKQKGLATKEGHEAGARKLKEVLEWIKPTSIENVICYAFSTENWKRSEEEVQGLMNLVAKILADKELLSGGYALSVIGEKEKLPMTVRTAISFAENITKHFDKKLFIALSYGGRAELVRACNNLVEKGKTSITEEDIQNELYTKDIPDPDLIIRTGGRHSLSNFLVWQSAYAELYVTDTLWPDLTKEELLGLFERFSVATRKMGA
;
A
#
# COMPACT_ATOMS: atom_id res chain seq x y z
N MET A 1 -30.22 5.93 -36.48
CA MET A 1 -29.27 6.48 -35.52
C MET A 1 -29.99 6.56 -34.19
N ARG A 2 -29.69 5.66 -33.25
CA ARG A 2 -30.28 5.67 -31.91
C ARG A 2 -29.23 6.19 -30.93
N ASP A 3 -29.59 7.29 -30.27
CA ASP A 3 -28.81 7.91 -29.21
C ASP A 3 -28.64 6.98 -28.02
N LEU A 4 -27.40 6.63 -27.68
CA LEU A 4 -27.01 5.91 -26.46
C LEU A 4 -26.22 6.85 -25.57
N ASN A 5 -26.95 7.70 -24.83
CA ASN A 5 -26.35 8.53 -23.78
C ASN A 5 -26.76 7.95 -22.41
N PRO A 6 -25.86 7.39 -21.60
CA PRO A 6 -26.21 6.90 -20.28
C PRO A 6 -26.42 8.05 -19.32
N ARG A 7 -27.59 8.10 -18.68
CA ARG A 7 -27.95 9.10 -17.67
C ARG A 7 -27.08 8.94 -16.41
N PRO A 8 -26.66 10.06 -15.78
CA PRO A 8 -25.90 9.98 -14.54
C PRO A 8 -26.79 9.49 -13.38
N PHE A 9 -26.24 8.58 -12.58
CA PHE A 9 -26.86 8.11 -11.34
C PHE A 9 -27.05 9.29 -10.37
N ARG A 10 -28.28 9.64 -10.06
CA ARG A 10 -28.61 10.57 -8.97
C ARG A 10 -28.50 9.87 -7.64
N CYS A 11 -27.50 10.24 -6.87
CA CYS A 11 -27.41 9.94 -5.44
C CYS A 11 -28.60 10.60 -4.73
N LYS A 12 -29.51 9.81 -4.12
CA LYS A 12 -30.59 10.35 -3.27
C LYS A 12 -29.95 10.94 -2.01
N ARG A 13 -30.03 12.25 -1.85
CA ARG A 13 -29.77 12.92 -0.56
C ARG A 13 -30.77 12.40 0.46
N ILE A 14 -30.29 11.68 1.46
CA ILE A 14 -31.07 11.40 2.68
C ILE A 14 -31.06 12.68 3.50
N ALA A 15 -32.25 13.29 3.68
CA ALA A 15 -32.42 14.43 4.55
C ALA A 15 -32.20 14.00 6.01
N LEU A 16 -31.31 14.69 6.71
CA LEU A 16 -31.14 14.57 8.16
C LEU A 16 -32.35 15.18 8.86
N PRO A 17 -32.97 14.52 9.83
CA PRO A 17 -33.98 15.13 10.70
C PRO A 17 -33.30 16.17 11.60
N THR A 18 -33.82 17.39 11.60
CA THR A 18 -33.52 18.43 12.57
C THR A 18 -34.20 18.07 13.88
N GLU A 19 -33.46 18.07 14.99
CA GLU A 19 -33.81 17.80 16.39
C GLU A 19 -33.60 16.37 16.88
N LEU A 20 -32.40 16.13 17.43
CA LEU A 20 -32.09 14.99 18.29
C LEU A 20 -31.47 15.52 19.58
N THR A 21 -32.21 15.34 20.69
CA THR A 21 -31.80 15.67 22.03
C THR A 21 -30.63 14.79 22.50
N ALA A 22 -29.63 15.47 23.03
CA ALA A 22 -28.29 14.96 23.32
C ALA A 22 -28.23 13.83 24.35
N ARG A 23 -27.30 12.94 24.14
CA ARG A 23 -26.51 12.08 25.04
C ARG A 23 -26.71 10.56 25.07
N SER A 24 -27.86 10.00 24.71
CA SER A 24 -28.00 8.53 24.66
C SER A 24 -27.93 7.94 23.24
N GLU A 25 -28.04 8.76 22.19
CA GLU A 25 -28.10 8.29 20.81
C GLU A 25 -26.73 8.28 20.10
N TYR A 26 -25.77 9.05 20.60
CA TYR A 26 -24.39 9.02 20.03
C TYR A 26 -23.70 7.67 20.23
N SER A 27 -24.00 6.94 21.33
CA SER A 27 -23.48 5.58 21.52
C SER A 27 -24.10 4.56 20.55
N ASN A 28 -25.38 4.71 20.20
CA ASN A 28 -26.07 3.80 19.27
C ASN A 28 -25.72 4.08 17.79
N VAL A 29 -25.42 5.33 17.43
CA VAL A 29 -24.94 5.67 16.08
C VAL A 29 -23.50 5.18 15.88
N PHE A 30 -22.64 5.27 16.92
CA PHE A 30 -21.28 4.71 16.86
C PHE A 30 -21.30 3.17 16.77
N TYR A 31 -22.22 2.48 17.49
CA TYR A 31 -22.40 1.03 17.37
C TYR A 31 -22.96 0.60 16.02
N SER A 32 -23.81 1.43 15.38
CA SER A 32 -24.33 1.15 14.04
C SER A 32 -23.29 1.28 12.93
N PHE A 33 -22.30 2.18 13.07
CA PHE A 33 -21.22 2.33 12.07
C PHE A 33 -20.17 1.22 12.15
N THR A 34 -19.94 0.63 13.33
CA THR A 34 -19.03 -0.51 13.48
C THR A 34 -19.61 -1.83 12.99
N GLN A 35 -20.94 -1.94 12.85
CA GLN A 35 -21.62 -3.12 12.30
C GLN A 35 -21.71 -3.12 10.76
N LEU A 36 -21.39 -2.00 10.07
CA LEU A 36 -21.51 -1.91 8.61
C LEU A 36 -20.42 -2.66 7.84
N TYR A 37 -19.27 -2.97 8.48
CA TYR A 37 -18.22 -3.73 7.83
C TYR A 37 -17.68 -4.80 8.77
N ASP A 38 -18.25 -5.99 8.70
CA ASP A 38 -17.62 -7.19 9.29
C ASP A 38 -16.42 -7.60 8.41
N THR A 39 -15.28 -6.98 8.67
CA THR A 39 -14.04 -7.22 7.91
C THR A 39 -13.49 -8.63 8.11
N THR A 40 -13.97 -9.38 9.12
CA THR A 40 -13.55 -10.77 9.38
C THR A 40 -14.24 -11.77 8.46
N SER A 41 -15.44 -11.43 7.95
CA SER A 41 -16.21 -12.25 7.02
C SER A 41 -15.89 -11.97 5.54
N MET A 42 -15.17 -10.88 5.23
CA MET A 42 -14.78 -10.56 3.85
C MET A 42 -13.76 -11.57 3.31
N ASN A 43 -14.03 -12.13 2.14
CA ASN A 43 -13.07 -12.95 1.42
C ASN A 43 -12.01 -12.06 0.75
N LEU A 44 -11.06 -11.57 1.56
CA LEU A 44 -9.97 -10.71 1.10
C LEU A 44 -8.75 -11.55 0.70
N SER A 45 -7.94 -10.98 -0.18
CA SER A 45 -6.59 -11.48 -0.47
C SER A 45 -5.75 -11.56 0.80
N LYS A 46 -4.88 -12.55 0.89
CA LYS A 46 -3.89 -12.60 1.97
C LYS A 46 -2.76 -11.59 1.79
N THR A 47 -2.50 -11.18 0.56
CA THR A 47 -1.45 -10.21 0.21
C THR A 47 -2.04 -9.08 -0.61
N ILE A 48 -1.76 -7.84 -0.22
CA ILE A 48 -2.14 -6.63 -0.97
C ILE A 48 -0.95 -5.74 -1.25
N GLY A 49 -0.99 -5.06 -2.40
CA GLY A 49 -0.07 -3.99 -2.75
C GLY A 49 -0.71 -2.62 -2.56
N ILE A 50 0.05 -1.62 -2.07
CA ILE A 50 -0.42 -0.24 -1.91
C ILE A 50 0.56 0.72 -2.57
N ILE A 51 0.07 1.49 -3.55
CA ILE A 51 0.81 2.60 -4.17
C ILE A 51 0.32 3.90 -3.54
N MET A 52 1.12 4.44 -2.62
CA MET A 52 0.82 5.61 -1.79
C MET A 52 1.06 6.92 -2.58
N ASP A 53 0.24 7.15 -3.63
CA ASP A 53 0.40 8.33 -4.49
C ASP A 53 -0.42 9.52 -3.97
N GLY A 54 0.16 10.72 -4.08
CA GLY A 54 -0.54 11.96 -3.78
C GLY A 54 0.12 12.88 -2.77
N ASN A 55 1.16 12.47 -2.04
CA ASN A 55 1.80 13.25 -0.97
C ASN A 55 2.21 14.68 -1.40
N ARG A 56 2.85 14.82 -2.57
CA ARG A 56 3.27 16.15 -3.10
C ARG A 56 2.08 17.01 -3.50
N ARG A 57 1.05 16.41 -4.10
CA ARG A 57 -0.18 17.10 -4.49
C ARG A 57 -0.96 17.56 -3.25
N PHE A 58 -1.04 16.72 -2.24
CA PHE A 58 -1.62 17.06 -0.93
C PHE A 58 -0.93 18.29 -0.33
N ALA A 59 0.41 18.28 -0.23
CA ALA A 59 1.15 19.42 0.29
C ALA A 59 0.83 20.70 -0.50
N LYS A 60 0.87 20.64 -1.84
CA LYS A 60 0.56 21.78 -2.71
C LYS A 60 -0.86 22.30 -2.48
N GLN A 61 -1.87 21.43 -2.39
CA GLN A 61 -3.27 21.82 -2.15
C GLN A 61 -3.48 22.49 -0.79
N LYS A 62 -2.69 22.08 0.22
CA LYS A 62 -2.78 22.64 1.58
C LYS A 62 -1.82 23.81 1.82
N GLY A 63 -1.05 24.24 0.82
CA GLY A 63 -0.05 25.31 0.98
C GLY A 63 1.15 24.90 1.88
N LEU A 64 1.41 23.61 1.97
CA LEU A 64 2.47 23.02 2.80
C LEU A 64 3.75 22.76 1.97
N ALA A 65 4.88 22.62 2.64
CA ALA A 65 6.10 22.17 2.01
C ALA A 65 5.98 20.67 1.60
N THR A 66 6.69 20.27 0.55
CA THR A 66 6.70 18.87 0.06
C THR A 66 7.04 17.86 1.16
N LYS A 67 7.97 18.22 2.06
CA LYS A 67 8.36 17.41 3.22
C LYS A 67 7.18 17.13 4.14
N GLU A 68 6.36 18.11 4.43
CA GLU A 68 5.17 17.96 5.29
C GLU A 68 4.12 17.02 4.68
N GLY A 69 3.99 17.02 3.33
CA GLY A 69 3.16 16.06 2.62
C GLY A 69 3.66 14.62 2.75
N HIS A 70 4.98 14.41 2.69
CA HIS A 70 5.56 13.09 2.92
C HIS A 70 5.42 12.63 4.38
N GLU A 71 5.55 13.54 5.35
CA GLU A 71 5.31 13.27 6.77
C GLU A 71 3.83 12.92 7.04
N ALA A 72 2.90 13.61 6.38
CA ALA A 72 1.47 13.28 6.44
C ALA A 72 1.20 11.87 5.88
N GLY A 73 1.81 11.53 4.75
CA GLY A 73 1.71 10.19 4.16
C GLY A 73 2.29 9.09 5.06
N ALA A 74 3.36 9.39 5.80
CA ALA A 74 3.93 8.46 6.77
C ALA A 74 3.00 8.20 7.97
N ARG A 75 2.32 9.25 8.47
CA ARG A 75 1.29 9.08 9.50
C ARG A 75 0.12 8.25 8.99
N LYS A 76 -0.33 8.52 7.75
CA LYS A 76 -1.41 7.75 7.11
C LYS A 76 -1.07 6.27 6.96
N LEU A 77 0.18 5.91 6.69
CA LEU A 77 0.56 4.50 6.65
C LEU A 77 0.25 3.79 7.98
N LYS A 78 0.57 4.39 9.11
CA LYS A 78 0.27 3.81 10.43
C LYS A 78 -1.23 3.64 10.65
N GLU A 79 -2.04 4.66 10.31
CA GLU A 79 -3.50 4.58 10.39
C GLU A 79 -4.06 3.43 9.52
N VAL A 80 -3.60 3.33 8.28
CA VAL A 80 -4.03 2.27 7.34
C VAL A 80 -3.67 0.88 7.84
N LEU A 81 -2.48 0.70 8.42
CA LEU A 81 -2.08 -0.58 9.00
C LEU A 81 -2.98 -0.99 10.17
N GLU A 82 -3.39 -0.05 11.02
CA GLU A 82 -4.35 -0.32 12.09
C GLU A 82 -5.76 -0.67 11.54
N TRP A 83 -6.18 -0.07 10.43
CA TRP A 83 -7.45 -0.42 9.78
C TRP A 83 -7.42 -1.82 9.14
N ILE A 84 -6.26 -2.23 8.59
CA ILE A 84 -6.05 -3.54 7.96
C ILE A 84 -5.86 -4.65 9.01
N LYS A 85 -5.32 -4.33 10.18
CA LYS A 85 -4.92 -5.30 11.21
C LYS A 85 -6.02 -6.30 11.60
N PRO A 86 -7.31 -5.92 11.76
CA PRO A 86 -8.38 -6.85 12.09
C PRO A 86 -8.87 -7.71 10.91
N THR A 87 -8.38 -7.48 9.69
CA THR A 87 -8.81 -8.23 8.49
C THR A 87 -8.02 -9.53 8.32
N SER A 88 -8.43 -10.36 7.34
CA SER A 88 -7.73 -11.57 6.92
C SER A 88 -6.43 -11.31 6.14
N ILE A 89 -6.10 -10.04 5.84
CA ILE A 89 -4.87 -9.67 5.13
C ILE A 89 -3.67 -9.96 6.04
N GLU A 90 -2.75 -10.77 5.55
CA GLU A 90 -1.53 -11.18 6.26
C GLU A 90 -0.32 -10.36 5.83
N ASN A 91 -0.25 -9.99 4.54
CA ASN A 91 0.90 -9.30 3.96
C ASN A 91 0.48 -7.99 3.29
N VAL A 92 1.16 -6.90 3.63
CA VAL A 92 0.98 -5.59 3.02
C VAL A 92 2.29 -5.16 2.37
N ILE A 93 2.27 -4.84 1.07
CA ILE A 93 3.45 -4.36 0.33
C ILE A 93 3.21 -2.90 -0.03
N CYS A 94 3.99 -1.98 0.53
CA CYS A 94 3.84 -0.54 0.33
C CYS A 94 4.93 0.02 -0.58
N TYR A 95 4.55 0.75 -1.64
CA TYR A 95 5.48 1.42 -2.55
C TYR A 95 5.88 2.77 -1.99
N ALA A 96 7.03 2.83 -1.32
CA ALA A 96 7.49 4.03 -0.62
C ALA A 96 8.51 4.86 -1.44
N PHE A 97 9.44 4.23 -2.16
CA PHE A 97 10.45 4.91 -2.96
C PHE A 97 10.87 4.06 -4.17
N SER A 98 10.57 4.56 -5.38
CA SER A 98 10.90 3.85 -6.61
C SER A 98 12.33 4.14 -7.09
N THR A 99 12.87 3.28 -7.97
CA THR A 99 14.14 3.54 -8.66
C THR A 99 14.14 4.84 -9.45
N GLU A 100 13.00 5.27 -9.99
CA GLU A 100 12.84 6.53 -10.71
C GLU A 100 12.92 7.75 -9.79
N ASN A 101 12.61 7.60 -8.49
CA ASN A 101 12.63 8.70 -7.53
C ASN A 101 14.04 9.23 -7.22
N TRP A 102 15.09 8.46 -7.52
CA TRP A 102 16.47 8.95 -7.44
C TRP A 102 16.77 10.13 -8.38
N LYS A 103 15.92 10.36 -9.41
CA LYS A 103 16.02 11.50 -10.32
C LYS A 103 15.43 12.81 -9.77
N ARG A 104 14.85 12.79 -8.56
CA ARG A 104 14.36 13.99 -7.87
C ARG A 104 15.53 14.88 -7.42
N SER A 105 15.21 16.09 -6.95
CA SER A 105 16.27 16.94 -6.38
C SER A 105 16.95 16.26 -5.19
N GLU A 106 18.25 16.53 -5.03
CA GLU A 106 19.04 15.94 -3.95
C GLU A 106 18.45 16.26 -2.57
N GLU A 107 17.94 17.47 -2.38
CA GLU A 107 17.26 17.91 -1.17
C GLU A 107 16.01 17.06 -0.86
N GLU A 108 15.16 16.79 -1.88
CA GLU A 108 13.97 15.95 -1.72
C GLU A 108 14.36 14.50 -1.39
N VAL A 109 15.37 13.95 -2.09
CA VAL A 109 15.85 12.58 -1.85
C VAL A 109 16.41 12.46 -0.43
N GLN A 110 17.27 13.39 -0.01
CA GLN A 110 17.85 13.39 1.34
C GLN A 110 16.76 13.52 2.41
N GLY A 111 15.78 14.42 2.19
CA GLY A 111 14.62 14.58 3.08
C GLY A 111 13.80 13.29 3.22
N LEU A 112 13.58 12.58 2.11
CA LEU A 112 12.88 11.29 2.11
C LEU A 112 13.68 10.21 2.83
N MET A 113 14.99 10.10 2.61
CA MET A 113 15.83 9.12 3.28
C MET A 113 15.86 9.35 4.80
N ASN A 114 15.93 10.61 5.25
CA ASN A 114 15.85 10.96 6.67
C ASN A 114 14.47 10.58 7.26
N LEU A 115 13.38 10.83 6.53
CA LEU A 115 12.04 10.45 6.94
C LEU A 115 11.90 8.93 7.05
N VAL A 116 12.39 8.18 6.07
CA VAL A 116 12.38 6.70 6.09
C VAL A 116 13.14 6.17 7.31
N ALA A 117 14.33 6.67 7.59
CA ALA A 117 15.09 6.25 8.77
C ALA A 117 14.32 6.53 10.07
N LYS A 118 13.66 7.70 10.16
CA LYS A 118 12.82 8.08 11.31
C LYS A 118 11.62 7.14 11.48
N ILE A 119 10.92 6.79 10.38
CA ILE A 119 9.76 5.91 10.40
C ILE A 119 10.15 4.49 10.82
N LEU A 120 11.25 3.97 10.29
CA LEU A 120 11.76 2.63 10.64
C LEU A 120 12.22 2.53 12.11
N ALA A 121 12.46 3.65 12.78
CA ALA A 121 12.76 3.71 14.22
C ALA A 121 11.55 4.16 15.06
N ASP A 122 10.38 4.36 14.45
CA ASP A 122 9.19 4.84 15.16
C ASP A 122 8.59 3.73 16.03
N LYS A 123 8.44 4.02 17.34
CA LYS A 123 7.97 3.03 18.33
C LYS A 123 6.58 2.47 18.00
N GLU A 124 5.68 3.31 17.51
CA GLU A 124 4.32 2.93 17.18
C GLU A 124 4.31 1.94 16.01
N LEU A 125 5.11 2.21 14.96
CA LEU A 125 5.27 1.28 13.85
C LEU A 125 5.91 -0.04 14.30
N LEU A 126 6.96 0.01 15.12
CA LEU A 126 7.69 -1.18 15.61
C LEU A 126 6.84 -2.05 16.54
N SER A 127 5.86 -1.50 17.23
CA SER A 127 4.91 -2.24 18.09
C SER A 127 3.57 -2.51 17.42
N GLY A 128 3.40 -2.11 16.15
CA GLY A 128 2.14 -2.17 15.41
C GLY A 128 1.63 -3.58 15.06
N GLY A 129 2.41 -4.63 15.33
CA GLY A 129 1.99 -6.02 15.11
C GLY A 129 2.30 -6.55 13.71
N TYR A 130 3.26 -5.92 12.99
CA TYR A 130 3.75 -6.36 11.70
C TYR A 130 5.25 -6.63 11.73
N ALA A 131 5.69 -7.78 11.22
CA ALA A 131 7.08 -8.04 10.90
C ALA A 131 7.46 -7.17 9.70
N LEU A 132 8.39 -6.23 9.92
CA LEU A 132 8.88 -5.33 8.88
C LEU A 132 9.91 -6.03 8.00
N SER A 133 9.84 -5.79 6.70
CA SER A 133 10.87 -6.18 5.74
C SER A 133 10.99 -5.10 4.66
N VAL A 134 12.21 -4.79 4.25
CA VAL A 134 12.45 -3.84 3.16
C VAL A 134 12.87 -4.60 1.92
N ILE A 135 12.21 -4.33 0.81
CA ILE A 135 12.51 -4.89 -0.52
C ILE A 135 13.03 -3.81 -1.46
N GLY A 136 13.93 -4.18 -2.37
CA GLY A 136 14.57 -3.29 -3.32
C GLY A 136 16.09 -3.26 -3.19
N GLU A 137 16.73 -2.32 -3.87
CA GLU A 137 18.20 -2.18 -3.95
C GLU A 137 18.74 -1.51 -2.67
N LYS A 138 18.86 -2.28 -1.57
CA LYS A 138 19.30 -1.77 -0.25
C LYS A 138 20.69 -1.15 -0.30
N GLU A 139 21.56 -1.61 -1.19
CA GLU A 139 22.94 -1.14 -1.36
C GLU A 139 23.00 0.34 -1.78
N LYS A 140 22.00 0.82 -2.50
CA LYS A 140 21.87 2.22 -2.92
C LYS A 140 21.41 3.15 -1.80
N LEU A 141 20.89 2.60 -0.70
CA LEU A 141 20.36 3.38 0.42
C LEU A 141 21.51 3.90 1.32
N PRO A 142 21.39 5.11 1.89
CA PRO A 142 22.34 5.61 2.88
C PRO A 142 22.54 4.66 4.05
N MET A 143 23.73 4.66 4.65
CA MET A 143 24.06 3.80 5.80
C MET A 143 23.06 3.96 6.95
N THR A 144 22.63 5.18 7.24
CA THR A 144 21.64 5.47 8.29
C THR A 144 20.33 4.73 8.06
N VAL A 145 19.84 4.68 6.80
CA VAL A 145 18.63 3.96 6.42
C VAL A 145 18.87 2.45 6.53
N ARG A 146 20.01 1.94 6.04
CA ARG A 146 20.34 0.49 6.12
C ARG A 146 20.42 0.02 7.57
N THR A 147 21.01 0.81 8.46
CA THR A 147 21.05 0.50 9.91
C THR A 147 19.64 0.47 10.50
N ALA A 148 18.80 1.47 10.18
CA ALA A 148 17.40 1.49 10.62
C ALA A 148 16.59 0.29 10.12
N ILE A 149 16.83 -0.14 8.87
CA ILE A 149 16.22 -1.35 8.31
C ILE A 149 16.60 -2.58 9.14
N SER A 150 17.90 -2.82 9.34
CA SER A 150 18.37 -3.99 10.10
C SER A 150 17.82 -4.02 11.51
N PHE A 151 17.72 -2.85 12.16
CA PHE A 151 17.14 -2.71 13.48
C PHE A 151 15.64 -3.05 13.48
N ALA A 152 14.86 -2.46 12.55
CA ALA A 152 13.42 -2.67 12.45
C ALA A 152 13.08 -4.13 12.14
N GLU A 153 13.74 -4.72 11.14
CA GLU A 153 13.55 -6.11 10.75
C GLU A 153 13.85 -7.07 11.93
N ASN A 154 14.91 -6.83 12.69
CA ASN A 154 15.27 -7.69 13.83
C ASN A 154 14.27 -7.57 14.99
N ILE A 155 13.82 -6.36 15.33
CA ILE A 155 12.89 -6.14 16.45
C ILE A 155 11.52 -6.71 16.16
N THR A 156 11.03 -6.61 14.91
CA THR A 156 9.65 -6.96 14.56
C THR A 156 9.47 -8.38 14.03
N LYS A 157 10.54 -9.14 13.83
CA LYS A 157 10.51 -10.50 13.21
C LYS A 157 9.59 -11.53 13.88
N HIS A 158 9.13 -11.25 15.09
CA HIS A 158 8.27 -12.14 15.88
C HIS A 158 6.77 -11.97 15.59
N PHE A 159 6.38 -10.96 14.80
CA PHE A 159 4.99 -10.78 14.43
C PHE A 159 4.59 -11.65 13.23
N ASP A 160 3.33 -12.12 13.21
CA ASP A 160 2.81 -12.99 12.15
C ASP A 160 2.45 -12.22 10.88
N LYS A 161 1.79 -11.05 11.01
CA LYS A 161 1.49 -10.19 9.87
C LYS A 161 2.76 -9.52 9.37
N LYS A 162 2.87 -9.32 8.04
CA LYS A 162 4.09 -8.80 7.42
C LYS A 162 3.82 -7.46 6.72
N LEU A 163 4.74 -6.51 6.91
CA LEU A 163 4.78 -5.25 6.17
C LEU A 163 6.06 -5.18 5.34
N PHE A 164 5.92 -5.21 4.02
CA PHE A 164 7.01 -4.99 3.09
C PHE A 164 7.03 -3.53 2.65
N ILE A 165 8.16 -2.87 2.80
CA ILE A 165 8.37 -1.49 2.36
C ILE A 165 9.29 -1.52 1.15
N ALA A 166 8.75 -1.23 -0.04
CA ALA A 166 9.52 -1.18 -1.27
C ALA A 166 10.29 0.16 -1.34
N LEU A 167 11.62 0.09 -1.13
CA LEU A 167 12.55 1.20 -1.15
C LEU A 167 13.62 0.99 -2.21
N SER A 168 13.91 2.03 -3.01
CA SER A 168 14.79 1.89 -4.17
C SER A 168 14.35 0.68 -5.04
N TYR A 169 13.05 0.52 -5.17
CA TYR A 169 12.43 -0.65 -5.80
C TYR A 169 11.92 -0.31 -7.20
N GLY A 170 12.04 -1.26 -8.10
CA GLY A 170 11.39 -1.24 -9.42
C GLY A 170 11.29 -2.66 -9.94
N GLY A 171 10.09 -3.09 -10.36
CA GLY A 171 9.85 -4.47 -10.79
C GLY A 171 10.71 -4.90 -11.97
N ARG A 172 11.01 -3.99 -12.92
CA ARG A 172 11.95 -4.30 -14.02
C ARG A 172 13.36 -4.53 -13.51
N ALA A 173 13.84 -3.71 -12.56
CA ALA A 173 15.16 -3.87 -11.96
C ALA A 173 15.24 -5.17 -11.13
N GLU A 174 14.17 -5.52 -10.42
CA GLU A 174 14.06 -6.78 -9.69
C GLU A 174 14.21 -7.98 -10.63
N LEU A 175 13.50 -8.00 -11.77
CA LEU A 175 13.59 -9.08 -12.75
C LEU A 175 15.01 -9.20 -13.35
N VAL A 176 15.63 -8.07 -13.71
CA VAL A 176 17.02 -8.07 -14.21
C VAL A 176 17.98 -8.63 -13.15
N ARG A 177 17.83 -8.24 -11.90
CA ARG A 177 18.61 -8.78 -10.77
C ARG A 177 18.37 -10.28 -10.62
N ALA A 178 17.12 -10.75 -10.66
CA ALA A 178 16.81 -12.17 -10.57
C ALA A 178 17.49 -12.99 -11.68
N CYS A 179 17.40 -12.52 -12.92
CA CYS A 179 18.08 -13.16 -14.05
C CYS A 179 19.61 -13.20 -13.87
N ASN A 180 20.22 -12.08 -13.44
CA ASN A 180 21.66 -12.02 -13.22
C ASN A 180 22.10 -12.99 -12.13
N ASN A 181 21.38 -13.06 -11.00
CA ASN A 181 21.67 -14.02 -9.93
C ASN A 181 21.61 -15.47 -10.43
N LEU A 182 20.66 -15.80 -11.30
CA LEU A 182 20.53 -17.14 -11.87
C LEU A 182 21.70 -17.47 -12.82
N VAL A 183 22.12 -16.51 -13.63
CA VAL A 183 23.30 -16.64 -14.51
C VAL A 183 24.58 -16.83 -13.67
N GLU A 184 24.76 -16.05 -12.61
CA GLU A 184 25.90 -16.20 -11.67
C GLU A 184 25.92 -17.58 -10.98
N LYS A 185 24.73 -18.16 -10.72
CA LYS A 185 24.58 -19.54 -10.23
C LYS A 185 24.79 -20.61 -11.29
N GLY A 186 25.15 -20.24 -12.52
CA GLY A 186 25.45 -21.17 -13.62
C GLY A 186 24.20 -21.70 -14.33
N LYS A 187 23.03 -21.12 -14.16
CA LYS A 187 21.82 -21.51 -14.90
C LYS A 187 21.95 -21.18 -16.38
N THR A 188 21.78 -22.18 -17.24
CA THR A 188 21.80 -22.04 -18.73
C THR A 188 20.40 -21.94 -19.32
N SER A 189 19.37 -22.34 -18.56
CA SER A 189 17.96 -22.21 -18.89
C SER A 189 17.22 -21.73 -17.64
N ILE A 190 16.36 -20.73 -17.80
CA ILE A 190 15.65 -20.07 -16.71
C ILE A 190 14.15 -20.34 -16.86
N THR A 191 13.50 -20.84 -15.81
CA THR A 191 12.05 -21.09 -15.74
C THR A 191 11.35 -19.98 -14.94
N GLU A 192 10.01 -19.92 -14.99
CA GLU A 192 9.22 -19.02 -14.15
C GLU A 192 9.47 -19.28 -12.65
N GLU A 193 9.58 -20.55 -12.25
CA GLU A 193 9.89 -20.95 -10.88
C GLU A 193 11.26 -20.43 -10.43
N ASP A 194 12.27 -20.49 -11.31
CA ASP A 194 13.59 -19.94 -11.04
C ASP A 194 13.52 -18.43 -10.77
N ILE A 195 12.76 -17.69 -11.60
CA ILE A 195 12.55 -16.26 -11.41
C ILE A 195 11.84 -16.02 -10.08
N GLN A 196 10.72 -16.71 -9.83
CA GLN A 196 9.93 -16.56 -8.60
C GLN A 196 10.79 -16.74 -7.34
N ASN A 197 11.69 -17.72 -7.34
CA ASN A 197 12.60 -18.02 -6.23
C ASN A 197 13.71 -16.96 -6.03
N GLU A 198 13.94 -16.08 -7.01
CA GLU A 198 14.89 -14.97 -6.91
C GLU A 198 14.24 -13.62 -6.60
N LEU A 199 12.90 -13.51 -6.61
CA LEU A 199 12.22 -12.27 -6.29
C LEU A 199 12.41 -11.91 -4.80
N TYR A 200 12.30 -10.61 -4.50
CA TYR A 200 12.29 -10.13 -3.11
C TYR A 200 11.09 -10.64 -2.31
N THR A 201 10.02 -11.02 -3.02
CA THR A 201 8.73 -11.48 -2.45
C THR A 201 8.56 -13.00 -2.50
N LYS A 202 9.61 -13.76 -2.77
CA LYS A 202 9.58 -15.23 -2.96
C LYS A 202 8.89 -16.02 -1.84
N ASP A 203 8.92 -15.49 -0.61
CA ASP A 203 8.42 -16.18 0.59
C ASP A 203 6.98 -15.75 0.97
N ILE A 204 6.28 -15.03 0.09
CA ILE A 204 4.89 -14.61 0.29
C ILE A 204 4.06 -14.84 -0.98
N PRO A 205 2.75 -15.06 -0.86
CA PRO A 205 1.86 -15.13 -2.01
C PRO A 205 1.86 -13.81 -2.80
N ASP A 206 1.69 -13.90 -4.11
CA ASP A 206 1.49 -12.74 -4.96
C ASP A 206 0.22 -11.96 -4.53
N PRO A 207 0.19 -10.63 -4.68
CA PRO A 207 -0.97 -9.85 -4.33
C PRO A 207 -2.11 -10.11 -5.33
N ASP A 208 -3.30 -10.32 -4.82
CA ASP A 208 -4.52 -10.36 -5.63
C ASP A 208 -5.11 -8.96 -5.86
N LEU A 209 -4.75 -8.00 -5.01
CA LEU A 209 -5.27 -6.63 -5.03
C LEU A 209 -4.12 -5.64 -4.91
N ILE A 210 -4.09 -4.68 -5.82
CA ILE A 210 -3.26 -3.48 -5.70
C ILE A 210 -4.17 -2.27 -5.60
N ILE A 211 -3.99 -1.49 -4.54
CA ILE A 211 -4.69 -0.22 -4.34
C ILE A 211 -3.76 0.92 -4.68
N ARG A 212 -4.23 1.85 -5.51
CA ARG A 212 -3.51 3.08 -5.81
C ARG A 212 -4.35 4.30 -5.51
N THR A 213 -3.83 5.20 -4.69
CA THR A 213 -4.41 6.52 -4.42
C THR A 213 -3.97 7.54 -5.46
N GLY A 214 -4.68 8.68 -5.57
CA GLY A 214 -4.29 9.81 -6.39
C GLY A 214 -4.63 9.72 -7.88
N GLY A 215 -5.58 8.87 -8.28
CA GLY A 215 -6.26 8.89 -9.58
C GLY A 215 -5.46 8.39 -10.78
N ARG A 216 -4.29 7.78 -10.62
CA ARG A 216 -3.51 7.25 -11.74
C ARG A 216 -3.73 5.75 -11.94
N HIS A 217 -4.14 5.36 -13.16
CA HIS A 217 -4.44 3.96 -13.54
C HIS A 217 -3.19 3.25 -14.10
N SER A 218 -2.11 3.17 -13.33
CA SER A 218 -0.89 2.45 -13.73
C SER A 218 -0.18 1.86 -12.53
N LEU A 219 0.59 0.80 -12.72
CA LEU A 219 1.44 0.19 -11.68
C LEU A 219 2.72 0.98 -11.41
N SER A 220 3.13 1.84 -12.33
CA SER A 220 4.37 2.64 -12.21
C SER A 220 5.60 1.80 -11.83
N ASN A 221 5.78 0.66 -12.47
CA ASN A 221 6.90 -0.26 -12.23
C ASN A 221 6.88 -0.94 -10.84
N PHE A 222 5.70 -0.97 -10.17
CA PHE A 222 5.52 -1.66 -8.91
C PHE A 222 5.04 -3.10 -9.14
N LEU A 223 5.69 -4.08 -8.51
CA LEU A 223 5.34 -5.50 -8.50
C LEU A 223 4.98 -6.06 -9.89
N VAL A 224 5.82 -5.78 -10.91
CA VAL A 224 5.51 -6.08 -12.32
C VAL A 224 5.27 -7.58 -12.56
N TRP A 225 6.05 -8.44 -11.94
CA TRP A 225 5.88 -9.90 -12.02
C TRP A 225 4.69 -10.36 -11.20
N GLN A 226 4.65 -9.95 -9.94
CA GLN A 226 3.71 -10.42 -8.94
C GLN A 226 2.27 -9.96 -9.20
N SER A 227 2.08 -8.90 -9.99
CA SER A 227 0.76 -8.33 -10.30
C SER A 227 0.07 -8.92 -11.52
N ALA A 228 0.60 -10.00 -12.09
CA ALA A 228 0.08 -10.59 -13.33
C ALA A 228 -1.43 -10.89 -13.28
N TYR A 229 -1.93 -11.28 -12.11
CA TYR A 229 -3.35 -11.57 -11.88
C TYR A 229 -4.00 -10.67 -10.83
N ALA A 230 -3.30 -9.61 -10.39
CA ALA A 230 -3.82 -8.68 -9.40
C ALA A 230 -4.85 -7.72 -10.02
N GLU A 231 -5.92 -7.45 -9.31
CA GLU A 231 -6.82 -6.36 -9.66
C GLU A 231 -6.24 -5.02 -9.19
N LEU A 232 -6.25 -4.01 -10.07
CA LEU A 232 -5.82 -2.65 -9.74
C LEU A 232 -7.02 -1.76 -9.42
N TYR A 233 -7.19 -1.42 -8.15
CA TYR A 233 -8.21 -0.50 -7.69
C TYR A 233 -7.62 0.89 -7.47
N VAL A 234 -8.20 1.87 -8.13
CA VAL A 234 -7.74 3.26 -8.10
C VAL A 234 -8.78 4.14 -7.44
N THR A 235 -8.32 5.03 -6.57
CA THR A 235 -9.13 6.12 -6.04
C THR A 235 -8.49 7.48 -6.37
N ASP A 236 -9.32 8.50 -6.59
CA ASP A 236 -8.86 9.88 -6.82
C ASP A 236 -8.35 10.55 -5.54
N THR A 237 -8.72 10.03 -4.38
CA THR A 237 -8.27 10.51 -3.06
C THR A 237 -6.75 10.45 -2.96
N LEU A 238 -6.13 11.54 -2.51
CA LEU A 238 -4.70 11.57 -2.26
C LEU A 238 -4.34 10.75 -1.02
N TRP A 239 -3.18 10.08 -1.03
CA TRP A 239 -2.80 9.18 0.04
C TRP A 239 -2.99 9.73 1.47
N PRO A 240 -2.57 10.99 1.82
CA PRO A 240 -2.79 11.51 3.16
C PRO A 240 -4.25 11.75 3.54
N ASP A 241 -5.15 11.89 2.55
CA ASP A 241 -6.58 12.12 2.76
C ASP A 241 -7.41 10.83 2.74
N LEU A 242 -6.81 9.66 2.47
CA LEU A 242 -7.52 8.39 2.44
C LEU A 242 -8.25 8.15 3.77
N THR A 243 -9.52 7.80 3.71
CA THR A 243 -10.33 7.47 4.90
C THR A 243 -10.46 5.96 5.10
N LYS A 244 -10.82 5.56 6.33
CA LYS A 244 -11.07 4.16 6.65
C LYS A 244 -12.26 3.61 5.85
N GLU A 245 -13.33 4.38 5.76
CA GLU A 245 -14.57 4.03 5.04
C GLU A 245 -14.28 3.78 3.56
N GLU A 246 -13.45 4.63 2.94
CA GLU A 246 -13.07 4.48 1.55
C GLU A 246 -12.23 3.22 1.33
N LEU A 247 -11.25 2.96 2.18
CA LEU A 247 -10.43 1.74 2.11
C LEU A 247 -11.28 0.48 2.27
N LEU A 248 -12.17 0.46 3.27
CA LEU A 248 -13.06 -0.68 3.51
C LEU A 248 -14.05 -0.87 2.35
N GLY A 249 -14.54 0.20 1.74
CA GLY A 249 -15.36 0.15 0.53
C GLY A 249 -14.63 -0.46 -0.68
N LEU A 250 -13.30 -0.21 -0.81
CA LEU A 250 -12.48 -0.89 -1.83
C LEU A 250 -12.36 -2.39 -1.53
N PHE A 251 -12.18 -2.77 -0.28
CA PHE A 251 -12.14 -4.17 0.14
C PHE A 251 -13.47 -4.88 -0.10
N GLU A 252 -14.60 -4.25 0.21
CA GLU A 252 -15.92 -4.80 -0.05
C GLU A 252 -16.13 -5.06 -1.55
N ARG A 253 -15.81 -4.07 -2.40
CA ARG A 253 -15.87 -4.24 -3.87
C ARG A 253 -15.03 -5.40 -4.36
N PHE A 254 -13.81 -5.58 -3.81
CA PHE A 254 -12.94 -6.70 -4.15
C PHE A 254 -13.54 -8.04 -3.68
N SER A 255 -14.08 -8.11 -2.47
CA SER A 255 -14.62 -9.34 -1.88
C SER A 255 -15.81 -9.93 -2.64
N VAL A 256 -16.59 -9.08 -3.33
CA VAL A 256 -17.76 -9.49 -4.14
C VAL A 256 -17.46 -9.63 -5.63
N ALA A 257 -16.25 -9.25 -6.06
CA ALA A 257 -15.84 -9.36 -7.45
C ALA A 257 -15.66 -10.83 -7.86
N THR A 258 -16.23 -11.22 -9.00
CA THR A 258 -16.02 -12.56 -9.56
C THR A 258 -14.67 -12.59 -10.27
N ARG A 259 -13.68 -13.25 -9.68
CA ARG A 259 -12.35 -13.39 -10.26
C ARG A 259 -12.30 -14.54 -11.25
N LYS A 260 -12.05 -14.23 -12.53
CA LYS A 260 -11.81 -15.23 -13.58
C LYS A 260 -10.30 -15.35 -13.78
N MET A 261 -9.68 -16.36 -13.17
CA MET A 261 -8.24 -16.66 -13.36
C MET A 261 -7.99 -17.46 -14.64
N GLY A 262 -8.49 -16.96 -15.79
CA GLY A 262 -8.24 -17.61 -17.08
C GLY A 262 -9.10 -18.86 -17.33
N ALA A 263 -10.17 -19.09 -16.59
CA ALA A 263 -11.16 -20.13 -16.81
C ALA A 263 -12.43 -19.58 -17.46
#